data_52b9344c28a0dfcb0e5e8cfda6524ca8
#
_entry.id   52b9344c28a0dfcb0e5e8cfda6524ca8
#
_cell.length_a   1.000
_cell.length_b   1.000
_cell.length_c   1.000
_cell.angle_alpha   90.00
_cell.angle_beta   90.00
_cell.angle_gamma   90.00
#
_symmetry.space_group_name_H-M   'P 1'
#
loop_
_entity.id
_entity.type
_entity.pdbx_description
1 polymer ?
#
loop_
_entity_poly.entity_id
_entity_poly.type
_entity_poly.pdbx_seq_one_letter_code
_entity_poly.pdbx_strand_id
1 'polypeptide(L)'
;WRGFYDYEIHLYLKQLLLLDWTDYALLCVLAFSIQTVVNHKYLGHFILILYFLFGMFSGQFGLDHTLYHFGSGSSAQYSDMNGFEPYIWRLIWYKLYWGAFAVLLAFASNLFWNRGLTGDFKSRWATAKYRLTPKVKIGMLTFGLVFICLGSFIFYNTNILNEYHRSDYWEKRSADYEKTYKKFKGIPKPKITGVSGEVHLFPKEARVEFSGVYQMKNKTDSVIDTIHSNFNRRFPYSIYKWSRPYETV
;
A
#
# COMPACT_ATOMS: atom_id res chain seq x y z
N TRP A 1 19.11 -2.66 -26.01
CA TRP A 1 20.31 -2.32 -26.78
C TRP A 1 20.18 -0.94 -27.46
N ARG A 2 19.72 0.10 -26.70
CA ARG A 2 19.52 1.46 -27.24
C ARG A 2 20.62 2.44 -26.79
N GLY A 3 21.85 1.94 -26.53
CA GLY A 3 22.99 2.79 -26.18
C GLY A 3 23.03 3.26 -24.74
N PHE A 4 22.23 2.65 -23.84
CA PHE A 4 22.34 2.89 -22.41
C PHE A 4 23.45 1.98 -21.81
N TYR A 5 24.50 2.57 -21.27
CA TYR A 5 25.67 1.87 -20.73
C TYR A 5 25.94 2.22 -19.26
N ASP A 6 25.12 3.08 -18.67
CA ASP A 6 25.26 3.48 -17.26
C ASP A 6 24.45 2.53 -16.37
N TYR A 7 25.08 1.41 -16.03
CA TYR A 7 24.44 0.36 -15.23
C TYR A 7 24.74 0.57 -13.74
N GLU A 8 23.75 1.00 -12.99
CA GLU A 8 23.80 1.09 -11.54
C GLU A 8 23.60 -0.29 -10.89
N ILE A 9 24.61 -1.15 -10.93
CA ILE A 9 24.56 -2.54 -10.47
C ILE A 9 24.06 -2.61 -9.01
N HIS A 10 24.51 -1.70 -8.15
CA HIS A 10 24.10 -1.68 -6.74
C HIS A 10 22.58 -1.44 -6.57
N LEU A 11 21.99 -0.64 -7.45
CA LEU A 11 20.55 -0.36 -7.46
C LEU A 11 19.76 -1.60 -7.86
N TYR A 12 20.19 -2.29 -8.91
CA TYR A 12 19.57 -3.56 -9.34
C TYR A 12 19.66 -4.64 -8.27
N LEU A 13 20.84 -4.76 -7.62
CA LEU A 13 21.00 -5.72 -6.53
C LEU A 13 20.13 -5.37 -5.32
N LYS A 14 20.04 -4.08 -4.96
CA LYS A 14 19.17 -3.61 -3.87
C LYS A 14 17.70 -3.91 -4.16
N GLN A 15 17.23 -3.62 -5.35
CA GLN A 15 15.87 -3.93 -5.76
C GLN A 15 15.64 -5.44 -5.76
N LEU A 16 16.45 -6.20 -6.48
CA LEU A 16 16.27 -7.64 -6.68
C LEU A 16 16.38 -8.42 -5.37
N LEU A 17 17.45 -8.18 -4.58
CA LEU A 17 17.73 -8.99 -3.39
C LEU A 17 17.01 -8.50 -2.14
N LEU A 18 16.78 -7.20 -1.99
CA LEU A 18 16.15 -6.68 -0.77
C LEU A 18 14.64 -6.53 -0.91
N LEU A 19 14.16 -6.07 -2.06
CA LEU A 19 12.75 -5.82 -2.27
C LEU A 19 12.04 -7.05 -2.83
N ASP A 20 12.43 -7.50 -4.00
CA ASP A 20 11.69 -8.55 -4.73
C ASP A 20 11.91 -9.95 -4.14
N TRP A 21 13.18 -10.30 -3.82
CA TRP A 21 13.47 -11.63 -3.28
C TRP A 21 12.76 -11.91 -1.95
N THR A 22 12.61 -10.91 -1.09
CA THR A 22 11.89 -11.09 0.18
C THR A 22 10.43 -11.44 -0.03
N ASP A 23 9.77 -10.91 -1.07
CA ASP A 23 8.39 -11.24 -1.41
C ASP A 23 8.26 -12.70 -1.86
N TYR A 24 9.17 -13.12 -2.75
CA TYR A 24 9.21 -14.50 -3.21
C TYR A 24 9.52 -15.48 -2.07
N ALA A 25 10.45 -15.11 -1.17
CA ALA A 25 10.77 -15.96 0.00
C ALA A 25 9.57 -16.14 0.93
N LEU A 26 8.84 -15.06 1.22
CA LEU A 26 7.61 -15.13 2.02
C LEU A 26 6.56 -16.01 1.34
N LEU A 27 6.35 -15.85 0.04
CA LEU A 27 5.42 -16.67 -0.73
C LEU A 27 5.80 -18.14 -0.75
N CYS A 28 7.10 -18.46 -0.88
CA CYS A 28 7.60 -19.84 -0.78
C CYS A 28 7.29 -20.46 0.59
N VAL A 29 7.46 -19.71 1.68
CA VAL A 29 7.12 -20.17 3.03
C VAL A 29 5.62 -20.44 3.15
N LEU A 30 4.77 -19.58 2.61
CA LEU A 30 3.31 -19.77 2.60
C LEU A 30 2.95 -21.05 1.83
N ALA A 31 3.46 -21.19 0.59
CA ALA A 31 3.19 -22.32 -0.27
C ALA A 31 3.62 -23.64 0.39
N PHE A 32 4.83 -23.66 0.94
CA PHE A 32 5.36 -24.81 1.67
C PHE A 32 4.51 -25.17 2.89
N SER A 33 4.08 -24.15 3.64
CA SER A 33 3.26 -24.35 4.84
C SER A 33 1.89 -24.95 4.50
N ILE A 34 1.22 -24.42 3.47
CA ILE A 34 -0.06 -24.95 3.00
C ILE A 34 0.11 -26.40 2.55
N GLN A 35 1.13 -26.70 1.73
CA GLN A 35 1.38 -28.07 1.26
C GLN A 35 1.64 -29.05 2.42
N THR A 36 2.41 -28.61 3.41
CA THR A 36 2.75 -29.43 4.57
C THR A 36 1.53 -29.69 5.45
N VAL A 37 0.71 -28.67 5.71
CA VAL A 37 -0.48 -28.82 6.57
C VAL A 37 -1.56 -29.63 5.87
N VAL A 38 -1.84 -29.35 4.61
CA VAL A 38 -2.88 -30.03 3.83
C VAL A 38 -2.49 -31.45 3.48
N ASN A 39 -1.20 -31.71 3.24
CA ASN A 39 -0.65 -33.03 2.89
C ASN A 39 -1.36 -33.69 1.69
N HIS A 40 -1.87 -32.93 0.76
CA HIS A 40 -2.49 -33.42 -0.45
C HIS A 40 -2.09 -32.56 -1.63
N LYS A 41 -1.40 -33.13 -2.61
CA LYS A 41 -0.78 -32.42 -3.72
C LYS A 41 -1.73 -31.44 -4.42
N TYR A 42 -2.86 -31.91 -4.89
CA TYR A 42 -3.80 -31.10 -5.67
C TYR A 42 -4.56 -30.09 -4.80
N LEU A 43 -4.95 -30.49 -3.60
CA LEU A 43 -5.69 -29.62 -2.69
C LEU A 43 -4.82 -28.45 -2.21
N GLY A 44 -3.53 -28.70 -1.92
CA GLY A 44 -2.61 -27.63 -1.54
C GLY A 44 -2.42 -26.59 -2.66
N HIS A 45 -2.27 -27.02 -3.91
CA HIS A 45 -2.22 -26.08 -5.04
C HIS A 45 -3.53 -25.35 -5.24
N PHE A 46 -4.66 -26.02 -5.10
CA PHE A 46 -5.98 -25.41 -5.21
C PHE A 46 -6.18 -24.29 -4.18
N ILE A 47 -5.80 -24.54 -2.92
CA ILE A 47 -5.86 -23.52 -1.85
C ILE A 47 -4.98 -22.30 -2.18
N LEU A 48 -3.78 -22.52 -2.74
CA LEU A 48 -2.93 -21.42 -3.19
C LEU A 48 -3.57 -20.60 -4.29
N ILE A 49 -4.19 -21.25 -5.27
CA ILE A 49 -4.91 -20.56 -6.35
C ILE A 49 -6.07 -19.73 -5.76
N LEU A 50 -6.85 -20.34 -4.86
CA LEU A 50 -7.93 -19.61 -4.17
C LEU A 50 -7.42 -18.41 -3.36
N TYR A 51 -6.27 -18.54 -2.70
CA TYR A 51 -5.64 -17.43 -2.00
C TYR A 51 -5.33 -16.27 -2.93
N PHE A 52 -4.73 -16.52 -4.11
CA PHE A 52 -4.45 -15.48 -5.10
C PHE A 52 -5.72 -14.86 -5.67
N LEU A 53 -6.72 -15.69 -6.01
CA LEU A 53 -8.00 -15.20 -6.48
C LEU A 53 -8.69 -14.31 -5.42
N PHE A 54 -8.69 -14.75 -4.16
CA PHE A 54 -9.22 -13.94 -3.07
C PHE A 54 -8.50 -12.61 -2.95
N GLY A 55 -7.16 -12.59 -3.08
CA GLY A 55 -6.37 -11.36 -3.08
C GLY A 55 -6.77 -10.38 -4.17
N MET A 56 -7.11 -10.87 -5.38
CA MET A 56 -7.56 -10.02 -6.49
C MET A 56 -8.92 -9.34 -6.22
N PHE A 57 -9.81 -10.00 -5.49
CA PHE A 57 -11.16 -9.50 -5.20
C PHE A 57 -11.32 -8.91 -3.80
N SER A 58 -10.29 -8.93 -2.99
CA SER A 58 -10.33 -8.50 -1.58
C SER A 58 -10.80 -7.06 -1.39
N GLY A 59 -10.48 -6.16 -2.30
CA GLY A 59 -10.95 -4.77 -2.29
C GLY A 59 -12.48 -4.67 -2.35
N GLN A 60 -13.14 -5.55 -3.11
CA GLN A 60 -14.61 -5.58 -3.20
C GLN A 60 -15.27 -6.00 -1.87
N PHE A 61 -14.56 -6.80 -1.07
CA PHE A 61 -15.02 -7.20 0.27
C PHE A 61 -14.59 -6.21 1.37
N GLY A 62 -13.96 -5.10 0.98
CA GLY A 62 -13.45 -4.11 1.92
C GLY A 62 -12.23 -4.57 2.72
N LEU A 63 -11.53 -5.60 2.25
CA LEU A 63 -10.30 -6.15 2.82
C LEU A 63 -9.10 -5.66 2.02
N ASP A 64 -9.06 -4.37 1.70
CA ASP A 64 -8.00 -3.73 0.91
C ASP A 64 -6.80 -3.25 1.75
N HIS A 65 -6.89 -3.34 3.08
CA HIS A 65 -5.79 -2.96 3.94
C HIS A 65 -4.61 -3.93 3.80
N THR A 66 -3.40 -3.40 3.68
CA THR A 66 -2.15 -4.17 3.47
C THR A 66 -1.89 -5.23 4.55
N LEU A 67 -2.40 -5.05 5.78
CA LEU A 67 -2.31 -6.01 6.87
C LEU A 67 -3.11 -7.31 6.63
N TYR A 68 -3.97 -7.38 5.62
CA TYR A 68 -4.75 -8.59 5.30
C TYR A 68 -4.10 -9.44 4.19
N HIS A 69 -3.10 -8.89 3.49
CA HIS A 69 -2.47 -9.56 2.35
C HIS A 69 -1.08 -10.03 2.73
N PHE A 70 -0.93 -11.34 2.94
CA PHE A 70 0.35 -11.93 3.31
C PHE A 70 1.45 -11.58 2.31
N GLY A 71 2.59 -11.13 2.84
CA GLY A 71 3.75 -10.73 2.05
C GLY A 71 3.63 -9.36 1.39
N SER A 72 2.42 -8.76 1.35
CA SER A 72 2.29 -7.45 0.75
C SER A 72 2.89 -6.37 1.63
N GLY A 73 3.41 -5.35 0.97
CA GLY A 73 3.96 -4.17 1.61
C GLY A 73 3.58 -2.92 0.83
N SER A 74 4.07 -1.79 1.26
CA SER A 74 3.99 -0.59 0.44
C SER A 74 4.82 -0.77 -0.82
N SER A 75 4.25 -0.48 -1.99
CA SER A 75 5.03 -0.40 -3.22
C SER A 75 6.14 0.64 -3.06
N ALA A 76 7.38 0.25 -3.32
CA ALA A 76 8.51 1.16 -3.39
C ALA A 76 8.72 1.52 -4.85
N GLN A 77 8.39 2.77 -5.19
CA GLN A 77 8.66 3.28 -6.54
C GLN A 77 10.01 3.99 -6.52
N TYR A 78 10.88 3.59 -7.44
CA TYR A 78 12.16 4.24 -7.64
C TYR A 78 11.96 5.63 -8.26
N SER A 79 12.75 6.58 -7.78
CA SER A 79 12.83 7.93 -8.36
C SER A 79 14.31 8.31 -8.50
N ASP A 80 14.69 8.85 -9.65
CA ASP A 80 16.07 9.31 -9.90
C ASP A 80 16.50 10.44 -8.95
N MET A 81 15.55 11.15 -8.33
CA MET A 81 15.85 12.25 -7.41
C MET A 81 16.18 11.79 -5.98
N ASN A 82 15.49 10.79 -5.47
CA ASN A 82 15.58 10.37 -4.07
C ASN A 82 15.59 8.83 -3.87
N GLY A 83 15.74 8.08 -4.96
CA GLY A 83 15.82 6.62 -4.91
C GLY A 83 14.57 5.96 -4.32
N PHE A 84 14.78 4.98 -3.46
CA PHE A 84 13.73 4.29 -2.71
C PHE A 84 13.53 4.85 -1.29
N GLU A 85 14.34 5.80 -0.85
CA GLU A 85 14.42 6.21 0.57
C GLU A 85 13.08 6.55 1.22
N PRO A 86 12.14 7.28 0.58
CA PRO A 86 10.87 7.61 1.20
C PRO A 86 10.00 6.39 1.57
N TYR A 87 10.26 5.25 0.92
CA TYR A 87 9.44 4.04 1.06
C TYR A 87 10.09 2.95 1.91
N ILE A 88 11.44 2.99 2.09
CA ILE A 88 12.20 1.90 2.70
C ILE A 88 11.72 1.59 4.12
N TRP A 89 11.59 2.60 4.99
CA TRP A 89 11.18 2.39 6.37
C TRP A 89 9.80 1.75 6.47
N ARG A 90 8.85 2.23 5.69
CA ARG A 90 7.50 1.66 5.65
C ARG A 90 7.54 0.20 5.18
N LEU A 91 8.32 -0.08 4.14
CA LEU A 91 8.48 -1.41 3.60
C LEU A 91 9.12 -2.37 4.62
N ILE A 92 10.16 -1.92 5.35
CA ILE A 92 10.81 -2.73 6.39
C ILE A 92 9.82 -3.16 7.47
N TRP A 93 8.95 -2.26 7.95
CA TRP A 93 7.93 -2.61 8.95
C TRP A 93 6.98 -3.70 8.47
N TYR A 94 6.49 -3.61 7.23
CA TYR A 94 5.63 -4.66 6.66
C TYR A 94 6.40 -5.97 6.45
N LYS A 95 7.66 -5.92 6.00
CA LYS A 95 8.48 -7.13 5.84
C LYS A 95 8.77 -7.82 7.16
N LEU A 96 9.05 -7.06 8.22
CA LEU A 96 9.23 -7.61 9.57
C LEU A 96 7.93 -8.24 10.09
N TYR A 97 6.80 -7.59 9.91
CA TYR A 97 5.49 -8.11 10.28
C TYR A 97 5.20 -9.46 9.61
N TRP A 98 5.30 -9.51 8.28
CA TRP A 98 5.07 -10.75 7.53
C TRP A 98 6.17 -11.79 7.74
N GLY A 99 7.41 -11.36 7.99
CA GLY A 99 8.51 -12.23 8.35
C GLY A 99 8.26 -12.95 9.68
N ALA A 100 7.75 -12.23 10.70
CA ALA A 100 7.37 -12.82 11.97
C ALA A 100 6.26 -13.89 11.78
N PHE A 101 5.25 -13.58 10.93
CA PHE A 101 4.20 -14.56 10.60
C PHE A 101 4.74 -15.74 9.79
N ALA A 102 5.66 -15.52 8.85
CA ALA A 102 6.32 -16.59 8.10
C ALA A 102 7.09 -17.54 9.01
N VAL A 103 7.74 -17.04 10.07
CA VAL A 103 8.38 -17.89 11.07
C VAL A 103 7.34 -18.72 11.83
N LEU A 104 6.18 -18.16 12.18
CA LEU A 104 5.09 -18.93 12.78
C LEU A 104 4.58 -20.04 11.84
N LEU A 105 4.45 -19.74 10.54
CA LEU A 105 4.10 -20.73 9.53
C LEU A 105 5.17 -21.82 9.42
N ALA A 106 6.47 -21.47 9.51
CA ALA A 106 7.55 -22.44 9.52
C ALA A 106 7.51 -23.36 10.75
N PHE A 107 7.19 -22.81 11.94
CA PHE A 107 6.92 -23.66 13.13
C PHE A 107 5.74 -24.60 12.90
N ALA A 108 4.62 -24.10 12.37
CA ALA A 108 3.46 -24.92 12.05
C ALA A 108 3.83 -26.02 11.05
N SER A 109 4.58 -25.69 10.00
CA SER A 109 5.07 -26.66 9.03
C SER A 109 5.95 -27.73 9.67
N ASN A 110 6.85 -27.34 10.55
CA ASN A 110 7.70 -28.29 11.28
C ASN A 110 6.90 -29.27 12.14
N LEU A 111 5.84 -28.79 12.80
CA LEU A 111 4.96 -29.64 13.62
C LEU A 111 4.22 -30.67 12.76
N PHE A 112 3.71 -30.25 11.58
CA PHE A 112 2.92 -31.13 10.70
C PHE A 112 3.75 -31.86 9.64
N TRP A 113 5.06 -31.65 9.60
CA TRP A 113 5.96 -32.31 8.66
C TRP A 113 5.97 -33.80 8.86
N ASN A 114 5.55 -34.56 7.85
CA ASN A 114 5.51 -36.01 7.90
C ASN A 114 6.67 -36.62 7.07
N ARG A 115 7.46 -37.46 7.68
CA ARG A 115 8.48 -38.27 6.99
C ARG A 115 7.96 -39.69 6.87
N GLY A 116 7.51 -40.09 5.69
CA GLY A 116 7.03 -41.44 5.42
C GLY A 116 5.59 -41.53 4.91
N LEU A 117 4.94 -42.67 5.07
CA LEU A 117 3.60 -42.91 4.59
C LEU A 117 2.59 -41.90 5.18
N THR A 118 1.69 -41.44 4.33
CA THR A 118 0.64 -40.46 4.68
C THR A 118 -0.31 -41.08 5.72
N GLY A 119 -0.19 -40.66 6.96
CA GLY A 119 -1.16 -40.97 8.00
C GLY A 119 -2.38 -40.07 7.96
N ASP A 120 -3.47 -40.54 8.57
CA ASP A 120 -4.68 -39.72 8.77
C ASP A 120 -4.37 -38.39 9.49
N PHE A 121 -5.20 -37.38 9.29
CA PHE A 121 -5.07 -36.10 9.97
C PHE A 121 -4.97 -36.24 11.50
N LYS A 122 -5.72 -37.19 12.08
CA LYS A 122 -5.73 -37.49 13.52
C LYS A 122 -4.35 -37.94 14.03
N SER A 123 -3.68 -38.82 13.29
CA SER A 123 -2.32 -39.30 13.64
C SER A 123 -1.28 -38.18 13.51
N ARG A 124 -1.41 -37.33 12.50
CA ARG A 124 -0.54 -36.16 12.28
C ARG A 124 -0.70 -35.13 13.38
N TRP A 125 -1.93 -34.90 13.84
CA TRP A 125 -2.22 -34.02 14.97
C TRP A 125 -1.59 -34.54 16.27
N ALA A 126 -1.65 -35.85 16.52
CA ALA A 126 -0.99 -36.47 17.67
C ALA A 126 0.54 -36.28 17.60
N THR A 127 1.14 -36.50 16.43
CA THR A 127 2.57 -36.25 16.20
C THR A 127 2.94 -34.79 16.41
N ALA A 128 2.13 -33.86 15.92
CA ALA A 128 2.34 -32.44 16.12
C ALA A 128 2.33 -32.03 17.61
N LYS A 129 1.39 -32.61 18.39
CA LYS A 129 1.37 -32.40 19.84
C LYS A 129 2.64 -32.93 20.53
N TYR A 130 3.15 -34.07 20.11
CA TYR A 130 4.38 -34.64 20.66
C TYR A 130 5.61 -33.75 20.31
N ARG A 131 5.66 -33.19 19.10
CA ARG A 131 6.74 -32.27 18.67
C ARG A 131 6.66 -30.90 19.30
N LEU A 132 5.54 -30.55 19.93
CA LEU A 132 5.34 -29.24 20.57
C LEU A 132 6.11 -29.19 21.91
N THR A 133 7.43 -29.23 21.80
CA THR A 133 8.34 -29.11 22.95
C THR A 133 8.29 -27.73 23.59
N PRO A 134 8.76 -27.56 24.85
CA PRO A 134 8.82 -26.25 25.50
C PRO A 134 9.57 -25.20 24.68
N LYS A 135 10.66 -25.58 24.02
CA LYS A 135 11.44 -24.67 23.14
C LYS A 135 10.61 -24.17 21.96
N VAL A 136 9.86 -25.08 21.32
CA VAL A 136 8.96 -24.71 20.19
C VAL A 136 7.83 -23.82 20.67
N LYS A 137 7.22 -24.10 21.82
CA LYS A 137 6.18 -23.25 22.45
C LYS A 137 6.70 -21.83 22.71
N ILE A 138 7.87 -21.72 23.32
CA ILE A 138 8.51 -20.42 23.58
C ILE A 138 8.75 -19.68 22.27
N GLY A 139 9.34 -20.34 21.24
CA GLY A 139 9.57 -19.73 19.94
C GLY A 139 8.28 -19.23 19.28
N MET A 140 7.22 -20.06 19.25
CA MET A 140 5.91 -19.66 18.73
C MET A 140 5.31 -18.50 19.50
N LEU A 141 5.42 -18.50 20.84
CA LEU A 141 4.91 -17.41 21.67
C LEU A 141 5.67 -16.11 21.40
N THR A 142 7.00 -16.18 21.33
CA THR A 142 7.84 -15.01 21.06
C THR A 142 7.50 -14.38 19.71
N PHE A 143 7.50 -15.18 18.62
CA PHE A 143 7.16 -14.66 17.30
C PHE A 143 5.69 -14.26 17.16
N GLY A 144 4.79 -14.90 17.90
CA GLY A 144 3.39 -14.49 18.02
C GLY A 144 3.25 -13.11 18.66
N LEU A 145 3.97 -12.86 19.77
CA LEU A 145 4.01 -11.54 20.40
C LEU A 145 4.63 -10.48 19.46
N VAL A 146 5.75 -10.80 18.82
CA VAL A 146 6.36 -9.89 17.84
C VAL A 146 5.40 -9.55 16.71
N PHE A 147 4.70 -10.55 16.16
CA PHE A 147 3.70 -10.34 15.11
C PHE A 147 2.56 -9.41 15.57
N ILE A 148 2.02 -9.64 16.77
CA ILE A 148 0.95 -8.80 17.34
C ILE A 148 1.46 -7.37 17.60
N CYS A 149 2.65 -7.21 18.18
CA CYS A 149 3.23 -5.89 18.45
C CYS A 149 3.47 -5.11 17.16
N LEU A 150 4.07 -5.74 16.14
CA LEU A 150 4.30 -5.12 14.84
C LEU A 150 2.98 -4.76 14.14
N GLY A 151 2.00 -5.66 14.15
CA GLY A 151 0.68 -5.42 13.59
C GLY A 151 -0.03 -4.26 14.27
N SER A 152 0.01 -4.20 15.60
CA SER A 152 -0.57 -3.10 16.40
C SER A 152 0.13 -1.77 16.10
N PHE A 153 1.46 -1.79 15.98
CA PHE A 153 2.23 -0.60 15.61
C PHE A 153 1.88 -0.09 14.21
N ILE A 154 1.81 -0.98 13.23
CA ILE A 154 1.43 -0.61 11.85
C ILE A 154 -0.01 -0.09 11.85
N PHE A 155 -0.94 -0.78 12.52
CA PHE A 155 -2.34 -0.37 12.60
C PHE A 155 -2.49 1.01 13.24
N TYR A 156 -1.79 1.27 14.35
CA TYR A 156 -1.80 2.57 15.02
C TYR A 156 -1.33 3.69 14.09
N ASN A 157 -0.22 3.46 13.37
CA ASN A 157 0.33 4.46 12.45
C ASN A 157 -0.55 4.68 11.21
N THR A 158 -1.20 3.63 10.69
CA THR A 158 -2.00 3.74 9.46
C THR A 158 -3.42 4.22 9.71
N ASN A 159 -4.06 3.82 10.81
CA ASN A 159 -5.49 4.06 11.03
C ASN A 159 -5.79 5.11 12.10
N ILE A 160 -4.88 5.32 13.07
CA ILE A 160 -5.09 6.25 14.18
C ILE A 160 -4.35 7.56 13.97
N LEU A 161 -3.04 7.50 13.64
CA LEU A 161 -2.26 8.71 13.34
C LEU A 161 -2.57 9.28 11.95
N ASN A 162 -2.87 8.43 10.99
CA ASN A 162 -3.24 8.81 9.63
C ASN A 162 -4.64 8.27 9.34
N GLU A 163 -5.50 9.10 8.76
CA GLU A 163 -6.84 8.66 8.36
C GLU A 163 -6.76 7.68 7.18
N TYR A 164 -6.87 6.40 7.47
CA TYR A 164 -6.98 5.38 6.42
C TYR A 164 -8.39 5.34 5.87
N HIS A 165 -8.51 5.61 4.58
CA HIS A 165 -9.76 5.48 3.86
C HIS A 165 -9.70 4.29 2.91
N ARG A 166 -10.72 3.43 2.98
CA ARG A 166 -10.90 2.27 2.11
C ARG A 166 -11.24 2.71 0.68
N SER A 167 -11.08 1.81 -0.28
CA SER A 167 -11.39 2.07 -1.69
C SER A 167 -12.82 2.55 -1.91
N ASP A 168 -13.79 1.96 -1.20
CA ASP A 168 -15.21 2.34 -1.29
C ASP A 168 -15.48 3.81 -0.87
N TYR A 169 -14.70 4.34 0.06
CA TYR A 169 -14.78 5.76 0.43
C TYR A 169 -14.37 6.65 -0.74
N TRP A 170 -13.30 6.32 -1.44
CA TRP A 170 -12.85 7.11 -2.58
C TRP A 170 -13.79 7.03 -3.77
N GLU A 171 -14.38 5.86 -4.02
CA GLU A 171 -15.40 5.66 -5.05
C GLU A 171 -16.65 6.50 -4.76
N LYS A 172 -17.18 6.42 -3.54
CA LYS A 172 -18.33 7.25 -3.12
C LYS A 172 -18.02 8.72 -3.24
N ARG A 173 -16.87 9.16 -2.76
CA ARG A 173 -16.43 10.55 -2.85
C ARG A 173 -16.32 11.04 -4.29
N SER A 174 -15.78 10.21 -5.18
CA SER A 174 -15.69 10.52 -6.61
C SER A 174 -17.07 10.60 -7.26
N ALA A 175 -17.97 9.67 -6.92
CA ALA A 175 -19.34 9.68 -7.40
C ALA A 175 -20.13 10.91 -6.90
N ASP A 176 -19.98 11.27 -5.64
CA ASP A 176 -20.64 12.45 -5.05
C ASP A 176 -20.06 13.74 -5.65
N TYR A 177 -18.76 13.80 -5.89
CA TYR A 177 -18.14 14.90 -6.61
C TYR A 177 -18.72 15.03 -8.03
N GLU A 178 -18.83 13.94 -8.77
CA GLU A 178 -19.40 13.96 -10.12
C GLU A 178 -20.86 14.40 -10.08
N LYS A 179 -21.69 13.82 -9.22
CA LYS A 179 -23.11 14.19 -9.08
C LYS A 179 -23.29 15.68 -8.78
N THR A 180 -22.46 16.21 -7.89
CA THR A 180 -22.55 17.61 -7.45
C THR A 180 -22.09 18.59 -8.53
N TYR A 181 -21.00 18.27 -9.21
CA TYR A 181 -20.30 19.22 -10.10
C TYR A 181 -20.50 18.97 -11.59
N LYS A 182 -21.07 17.85 -12.01
CA LYS A 182 -21.35 17.53 -13.43
C LYS A 182 -22.16 18.61 -14.14
N LYS A 183 -23.07 19.28 -13.43
CA LYS A 183 -23.87 20.40 -13.95
C LYS A 183 -23.01 21.57 -14.48
N PHE A 184 -21.78 21.71 -14.00
CA PHE A 184 -20.86 22.77 -14.40
C PHE A 184 -19.94 22.38 -15.58
N LYS A 185 -20.08 21.16 -16.14
CA LYS A 185 -19.19 20.64 -17.18
C LYS A 185 -19.24 21.47 -18.47
N GLY A 186 -20.43 21.97 -18.84
CA GLY A 186 -20.64 22.72 -20.09
C GLY A 186 -20.53 24.24 -19.97
N ILE A 187 -20.26 24.77 -18.77
CA ILE A 187 -20.20 26.21 -18.54
C ILE A 187 -18.92 26.80 -19.15
N PRO A 188 -18.98 27.95 -19.84
CA PRO A 188 -17.81 28.65 -20.36
C PRO A 188 -16.82 28.95 -19.24
N LYS A 189 -15.54 28.67 -19.46
CA LYS A 189 -14.48 28.85 -18.46
C LYS A 189 -13.37 29.71 -19.04
N PRO A 190 -12.79 30.64 -18.26
CA PRO A 190 -11.62 31.37 -18.70
C PRO A 190 -10.44 30.38 -18.81
N LYS A 191 -9.59 30.61 -19.80
CA LYS A 191 -8.33 29.83 -19.95
C LYS A 191 -7.19 30.56 -19.25
N ILE A 192 -6.38 29.81 -18.50
CA ILE A 192 -5.13 30.30 -17.95
C ILE A 192 -4.18 30.51 -19.13
N THR A 193 -3.65 31.69 -19.27
CA THR A 193 -2.73 32.13 -20.36
C THR A 193 -1.32 32.36 -19.86
N GLY A 194 -1.14 32.57 -18.58
CA GLY A 194 0.16 32.73 -17.95
C GLY A 194 0.10 32.37 -16.48
N VAL A 195 1.20 31.86 -15.99
CA VAL A 195 1.39 31.55 -14.56
C VAL A 195 2.76 32.12 -14.17
N SER A 196 2.78 32.92 -13.14
CA SER A 196 4.01 33.41 -12.51
C SER A 196 3.92 33.10 -11.03
N GLY A 197 4.93 32.50 -10.48
CA GLY A 197 4.90 32.11 -9.07
C GLY A 197 6.26 31.81 -8.49
N GLU A 198 6.33 31.92 -7.18
CA GLU A 198 7.48 31.58 -6.36
C GLU A 198 7.11 30.39 -5.47
N VAL A 199 8.04 29.43 -5.37
CA VAL A 199 7.89 28.24 -4.54
C VAL A 199 9.02 28.22 -3.51
N HIS A 200 8.66 28.28 -2.26
CA HIS A 200 9.60 28.12 -1.14
C HIS A 200 9.50 26.74 -0.57
N LEU A 201 10.60 25.98 -0.63
CA LEU A 201 10.66 24.60 -0.14
C LEU A 201 11.39 24.57 1.21
N PHE A 202 10.75 23.99 2.21
CA PHE A 202 11.30 23.76 3.55
C PHE A 202 11.37 22.24 3.83
N PRO A 203 12.37 21.52 3.28
CA PRO A 203 12.41 20.04 3.35
C PRO A 203 12.45 19.50 4.78
N LYS A 204 13.15 20.22 5.69
CA LYS A 204 13.24 19.81 7.12
C LYS A 204 11.92 19.89 7.86
N GLU A 205 11.02 20.78 7.42
CA GLU A 205 9.70 21.00 8.02
C GLU A 205 8.60 20.29 7.24
N ALA A 206 8.94 19.57 6.16
CA ALA A 206 8.00 18.98 5.21
C ALA A 206 6.93 20.00 4.74
N ARG A 207 7.34 21.27 4.54
CA ARG A 207 6.49 22.40 4.22
C ARG A 207 6.86 22.99 2.86
N VAL A 208 5.82 23.36 2.10
CA VAL A 208 5.94 24.07 0.82
C VAL A 208 5.05 25.29 0.88
N GLU A 209 5.60 26.44 0.53
CA GLU A 209 4.83 27.68 0.34
C GLU A 209 4.85 28.05 -1.14
N PHE A 210 3.69 28.33 -1.67
CA PHE A 210 3.53 28.79 -3.05
C PHE A 210 2.79 30.13 -3.05
N SER A 211 3.37 31.12 -3.73
CA SER A 211 2.70 32.36 -4.05
C SER A 211 2.77 32.63 -5.55
N GLY A 212 1.68 33.06 -6.16
CA GLY A 212 1.69 33.25 -7.60
C GLY A 212 0.45 33.91 -8.15
N VAL A 213 0.56 34.34 -9.39
CA VAL A 213 -0.48 35.04 -10.15
C VAL A 213 -0.84 34.21 -11.38
N TYR A 214 -2.12 33.93 -11.54
CA TYR A 214 -2.69 33.32 -12.74
C TYR A 214 -3.27 34.41 -13.63
N GLN A 215 -2.77 34.54 -14.86
CA GLN A 215 -3.37 35.34 -15.89
C GLN A 215 -4.43 34.53 -16.61
N MET A 216 -5.66 35.00 -16.59
CA MET A 216 -6.79 34.33 -17.23
C MET A 216 -7.39 35.19 -18.34
N LYS A 217 -7.76 34.58 -19.44
CA LYS A 217 -8.42 35.24 -20.58
C LYS A 217 -9.67 34.45 -20.96
N ASN A 218 -10.76 35.17 -21.18
CA ASN A 218 -11.93 34.59 -21.84
C ASN A 218 -11.58 34.41 -23.34
N LYS A 219 -11.58 33.14 -23.79
CA LYS A 219 -11.39 32.75 -25.21
C LYS A 219 -12.68 32.17 -25.81
N THR A 220 -13.81 32.41 -25.16
CA THR A 220 -15.15 32.00 -25.65
C THR A 220 -15.87 33.22 -26.17
N ASP A 221 -16.87 33.02 -26.99
CA ASP A 221 -17.71 34.10 -27.57
C ASP A 221 -18.82 34.54 -26.59
N SER A 222 -18.91 33.94 -25.41
CA SER A 222 -19.89 34.26 -24.38
C SER A 222 -19.28 34.97 -23.18
N VAL A 223 -20.09 35.76 -22.50
CA VAL A 223 -19.72 36.44 -21.25
C VAL A 223 -19.55 35.38 -20.16
N ILE A 224 -18.47 35.48 -19.38
CA ILE A 224 -18.24 34.66 -18.21
C ILE A 224 -18.42 35.55 -16.99
N ASP A 225 -19.52 35.38 -16.29
CA ASP A 225 -19.89 36.09 -15.06
C ASP A 225 -19.49 35.34 -13.81
N THR A 226 -19.36 34.03 -13.90
CA THR A 226 -19.04 33.14 -12.75
C THR A 226 -17.84 32.27 -13.05
N ILE A 227 -16.87 32.23 -12.12
CA ILE A 227 -15.69 31.41 -12.21
C ILE A 227 -15.75 30.34 -11.12
N HIS A 228 -15.85 29.08 -11.53
CA HIS A 228 -15.80 27.95 -10.62
C HIS A 228 -14.35 27.55 -10.35
N SER A 229 -13.92 27.67 -9.10
CA SER A 229 -12.58 27.29 -8.65
C SER A 229 -12.65 26.11 -7.71
N ASN A 230 -11.86 25.07 -7.96
CA ASN A 230 -11.73 23.94 -7.07
C ASN A 230 -10.39 24.03 -6.33
N PHE A 231 -10.46 24.25 -5.04
CA PHE A 231 -9.29 24.36 -4.18
C PHE A 231 -9.06 23.04 -3.46
N ASN A 232 -7.81 22.62 -3.43
CA ASN A 232 -7.45 21.42 -2.69
C ASN A 232 -7.57 21.69 -1.18
N ARG A 233 -8.52 21.01 -0.53
CA ARG A 233 -8.76 21.14 0.93
C ARG A 233 -7.55 20.77 1.81
N ARG A 234 -6.53 20.12 1.23
CA ARG A 234 -5.27 19.85 1.93
C ARG A 234 -4.39 21.08 2.13
N PHE A 235 -4.72 22.22 1.49
CA PHE A 235 -4.04 23.49 1.68
C PHE A 235 -4.96 24.46 2.44
N PRO A 236 -4.97 24.42 3.79
CA PRO A 236 -5.94 25.17 4.60
C PRO A 236 -5.72 26.69 4.59
N TYR A 237 -4.61 27.17 4.07
CA TYR A 237 -4.22 28.59 4.14
C TYR A 237 -4.18 29.28 2.77
N SER A 238 -5.10 28.94 1.88
CA SER A 238 -5.15 29.57 0.56
C SER A 238 -5.86 30.92 0.63
N ILE A 239 -5.14 31.98 0.28
CA ILE A 239 -5.68 33.33 0.15
C ILE A 239 -5.79 33.63 -1.34
N TYR A 240 -7.01 33.91 -1.81
CA TYR A 240 -7.26 34.23 -3.20
C TYR A 240 -7.70 35.70 -3.32
N LYS A 241 -7.04 36.44 -4.20
CA LYS A 241 -7.40 37.81 -4.52
C LYS A 241 -7.62 37.91 -6.03
N TRP A 242 -8.70 38.55 -6.42
CA TRP A 242 -9.01 38.80 -7.82
C TRP A 242 -8.68 40.26 -8.15
N SER A 243 -8.25 40.51 -9.36
CA SER A 243 -7.98 41.85 -9.84
C SER A 243 -9.24 42.70 -10.10
N ARG A 244 -10.41 42.06 -10.12
CA ARG A 244 -11.72 42.70 -10.28
C ARG A 244 -12.57 42.48 -9.02
N PRO A 245 -13.52 43.39 -8.74
CA PRO A 245 -14.49 43.15 -7.67
C PRO A 245 -15.23 41.84 -7.91
N TYR A 246 -15.44 41.03 -6.85
CA TYR A 246 -16.11 39.75 -6.92
C TYR A 246 -16.93 39.51 -5.65
N GLU A 247 -17.98 38.72 -5.80
CA GLU A 247 -18.75 38.18 -4.71
C GLU A 247 -18.56 36.66 -4.71
N THR A 248 -18.47 36.05 -3.52
CA THR A 248 -18.42 34.59 -3.37
C THR A 248 -19.82 34.08 -3.18
N VAL A 249 -20.18 33.08 -3.98
CA VAL A 249 -21.50 32.42 -3.95
C VAL A 249 -21.37 31.03 -3.33
#